data_0334bc5255d13a56e7bccc40e9d279b7
#
_entry.id   0334bc5255d13a56e7bccc40e9d279b7
#
_cell.length_a   1.000
_cell.length_b   1.000
_cell.length_c   1.000
_cell.angle_alpha   90.00
_cell.angle_beta   90.00
_cell.angle_gamma   90.00
#
_symmetry.space_group_name_H-M   'P 1'
#
loop_
_entity.id
_entity.type
_entity.pdbx_description
1 polymer ?
#
loop_
_entity_poly.entity_id
_entity_poly.type
_entity_poly.pdbx_seq_one_letter_code
_entity_poly.pdbx_strand_id
1 'polypeptide(L)'
;MDKKKISYLILLCLFSLSCTLQAEKYETVSPNGKLKIKLKIDKGTQYEVWYDNTQLILPSPIGLHLADGRVIGNGSVKSVKKRKVNQTIDVPVGKNKELQDTYNELTVSFNDSCDLVVRAYDEGVAYHFVTRLNGEITIISEDAIFNLASTPTIYYPECDANYSGETDQSGRTHQVHQGYRNFERLYKVYKGPLEIPYERFAVSPVLYEYPDSPYKVVVTESNTYDYPALYMESNGYNSMRGKWANYPKETIDSDPSNPYYWYSNHLVVTRENYIAKTDGNRSFPWRVIIVSKDDKSLLNNELVYKLADPCRLTDTSWIQPGKSAWEWWHKAVVEGVDFPVGNKHLSLQLYKYYVDWASENGIEYMTLDAGWKMEYIKELCDYARGKNVKILVWTWASCPLENPDDWIKQMHECGVAGAKIDFFERNDQIAMRWGREFAERLAQYRMVAIFHGCPVPVGLNRTYPNVMNYEAVRGAECNFWEKTITPEYHTRFPFIRSLAGPEDYTPGGMRN
;
A
#
# COMPACT_ATOMS: atom_id res chain seq x y z
N MET A 1 -11.26 63.82 -47.48
CA MET A 1 -11.55 62.62 -46.63
C MET A 1 -10.77 62.75 -45.35
N ASP A 2 -11.45 62.87 -44.26
CA ASP A 2 -11.01 63.36 -42.99
C ASP A 2 -10.15 62.37 -42.20
N LYS A 3 -8.87 62.70 -41.98
CA LYS A 3 -7.90 61.89 -41.24
C LYS A 3 -8.33 61.63 -39.78
N LYS A 4 -9.37 62.27 -39.30
CA LYS A 4 -9.89 62.11 -37.93
C LYS A 4 -10.84 60.89 -37.76
N LYS A 5 -11.42 60.36 -38.86
CA LYS A 5 -12.31 59.19 -38.79
C LYS A 5 -11.58 57.86 -38.81
N ILE A 6 -10.31 57.80 -39.19
CA ILE A 6 -9.50 56.59 -39.22
C ILE A 6 -8.90 56.29 -37.83
N SER A 7 -8.63 57.31 -37.01
CA SER A 7 -8.09 57.11 -35.65
C SER A 7 -9.12 56.53 -34.65
N TYR A 8 -10.40 56.69 -34.84
CA TYR A 8 -11.44 56.10 -33.97
C TYR A 8 -11.77 54.63 -34.30
N LEU A 9 -11.48 54.20 -35.49
CA LEU A 9 -11.73 52.78 -35.89
C LEU A 9 -10.59 51.86 -35.44
N ILE A 10 -9.37 52.35 -35.23
CA ILE A 10 -8.22 51.57 -34.73
C ILE A 10 -8.23 51.48 -33.20
N LEU A 11 -8.87 52.40 -32.48
CA LEU A 11 -8.99 52.33 -31.01
C LEU A 11 -10.11 51.39 -30.53
N LEU A 12 -11.05 51.01 -31.40
CA LEU A 12 -12.13 50.09 -31.06
C LEU A 12 -11.79 48.62 -31.30
N CYS A 13 -10.69 48.33 -32.01
CA CYS A 13 -10.24 46.95 -32.26
C CYS A 13 -9.17 46.45 -31.28
N LEU A 14 -8.74 47.24 -30.30
CA LEU A 14 -7.77 46.85 -29.27
C LEU A 14 -8.40 46.53 -27.90
N PHE A 15 -9.74 46.56 -27.79
CA PHE A 15 -10.48 45.90 -26.72
C PHE A 15 -10.80 44.46 -27.16
N SER A 16 -9.79 43.74 -27.68
CA SER A 16 -9.86 42.31 -27.80
C SER A 16 -9.82 41.70 -26.39
N LEU A 17 -10.94 41.19 -25.99
CA LEU A 17 -11.20 40.25 -24.91
C LEU A 17 -9.91 39.59 -24.38
N SER A 18 -9.28 40.16 -23.43
CA SER A 18 -8.58 39.39 -22.40
C SER A 18 -9.68 38.75 -21.57
N CYS A 19 -10.26 37.66 -22.09
CA CYS A 19 -10.97 36.71 -21.27
C CYS A 19 -9.90 36.15 -20.30
N THR A 20 -9.66 36.84 -19.21
CA THR A 20 -8.96 36.24 -18.08
C THR A 20 -9.87 35.09 -17.65
N LEU A 21 -9.50 33.90 -18.05
CA LEU A 21 -10.10 32.66 -17.51
C LEU A 21 -9.97 32.78 -16.00
N GLN A 22 -11.06 33.16 -15.34
CA GLN A 22 -11.11 33.25 -13.90
C GLN A 22 -11.01 31.82 -13.37
N ALA A 23 -10.06 31.57 -12.47
CA ALA A 23 -9.88 30.25 -11.87
C ALA A 23 -11.18 29.74 -11.24
N GLU A 24 -11.62 28.58 -11.64
CA GLU A 24 -12.79 27.93 -11.05
C GLU A 24 -12.45 27.37 -9.67
N LYS A 25 -13.33 27.58 -8.69
CA LYS A 25 -13.12 27.14 -7.31
C LYS A 25 -14.29 26.27 -6.85
N TYR A 26 -13.96 25.13 -6.29
CA TYR A 26 -14.92 24.18 -5.75
C TYR A 26 -14.49 23.72 -4.36
N GLU A 27 -15.45 23.26 -3.56
CA GLU A 27 -15.15 22.71 -2.25
C GLU A 27 -16.14 21.62 -1.85
N THR A 28 -15.69 20.68 -1.04
CA THR A 28 -16.52 19.78 -0.25
C THR A 28 -16.04 19.78 1.21
N VAL A 29 -16.99 19.52 2.12
CA VAL A 29 -16.78 19.62 3.57
C VAL A 29 -17.23 18.31 4.17
N SER A 30 -16.56 17.84 5.22
CA SER A 30 -16.95 16.64 5.98
C SER A 30 -18.37 16.74 6.54
N PRO A 31 -19.03 15.62 6.87
CA PRO A 31 -20.37 15.63 7.46
C PRO A 31 -20.51 16.49 8.73
N ASN A 32 -19.48 16.50 9.59
CA ASN A 32 -19.43 17.33 10.80
C ASN A 32 -19.07 18.80 10.55
N GLY A 33 -18.78 19.17 9.31
CA GLY A 33 -18.49 20.55 8.90
C GLY A 33 -17.07 21.05 9.19
N LYS A 34 -16.18 20.24 9.76
CA LYS A 34 -14.86 20.69 10.24
C LYS A 34 -13.75 20.55 9.21
N LEU A 35 -13.70 19.42 8.53
CA LEU A 35 -12.67 19.13 7.55
C LEU A 35 -13.14 19.54 6.15
N LYS A 36 -12.32 20.29 5.44
CA LYS A 36 -12.65 20.86 4.13
C LYS A 36 -11.51 20.64 3.15
N ILE A 37 -11.86 20.22 1.94
CA ILE A 37 -10.95 20.23 0.79
C ILE A 37 -11.49 21.17 -0.26
N LYS A 38 -10.65 22.05 -0.75
CA LYS A 38 -10.95 23.02 -1.80
C LYS A 38 -10.13 22.71 -3.03
N LEU A 39 -10.73 22.91 -4.19
CA LEU A 39 -10.10 22.79 -5.50
C LEU A 39 -10.02 24.15 -6.16
N LYS A 40 -8.90 24.42 -6.81
CA LYS A 40 -8.72 25.52 -7.74
C LYS A 40 -8.28 24.96 -9.10
N ILE A 41 -9.07 25.23 -10.14
CA ILE A 41 -8.84 24.77 -11.51
C ILE A 41 -8.62 26.01 -12.38
N ASP A 42 -7.43 26.07 -13.00
CA ASP A 42 -7.01 27.15 -13.88
C ASP A 42 -6.14 26.55 -15.00
N LYS A 43 -4.84 26.85 -15.04
CA LYS A 43 -3.86 26.20 -15.94
C LYS A 43 -3.49 24.77 -15.51
N GLY A 44 -4.01 24.32 -14.40
CA GLY A 44 -3.86 23.00 -13.79
C GLY A 44 -4.78 22.93 -12.59
N THR A 45 -4.86 21.74 -11.98
CA THR A 45 -5.67 21.53 -10.79
C THR A 45 -4.80 21.56 -9.54
N GLN A 46 -5.23 22.31 -8.55
CA GLN A 46 -4.65 22.38 -7.22
C GLN A 46 -5.71 22.10 -6.17
N TYR A 47 -5.29 21.50 -5.05
CA TYR A 47 -6.14 21.33 -3.88
C TYR A 47 -5.49 21.95 -2.64
N GLU A 48 -6.31 22.24 -1.62
CA GLU A 48 -5.88 22.63 -0.28
C GLU A 48 -6.77 21.97 0.77
N VAL A 49 -6.23 21.73 1.98
CA VAL A 49 -6.94 21.07 3.07
C VAL A 49 -6.98 21.96 4.30
N TRP A 50 -8.18 22.08 4.89
CA TRP A 50 -8.46 22.88 6.08
C TRP A 50 -9.17 22.05 7.14
N TYR A 51 -8.81 22.23 8.40
CA TYR A 51 -9.59 21.74 9.53
C TYR A 51 -10.02 22.92 10.39
N ASP A 52 -11.34 23.10 10.56
CA ASP A 52 -11.93 24.35 11.08
C ASP A 52 -11.36 25.56 10.31
N ASN A 53 -10.62 26.44 10.98
CA ASN A 53 -9.97 27.61 10.40
C ASN A 53 -8.45 27.41 10.19
N THR A 54 -7.91 26.22 10.46
CA THR A 54 -6.49 25.92 10.31
C THR A 54 -6.22 25.30 8.96
N GLN A 55 -5.38 25.92 8.15
CA GLN A 55 -4.91 25.33 6.90
C GLN A 55 -3.82 24.31 7.22
N LEU A 56 -3.95 23.09 6.70
CA LEU A 56 -3.01 21.99 6.91
C LEU A 56 -2.17 21.70 5.66
N ILE A 57 -2.80 21.77 4.49
CA ILE A 57 -2.13 21.64 3.19
C ILE A 57 -2.41 22.91 2.40
N LEU A 58 -1.35 23.57 1.94
CA LEU A 58 -1.39 24.73 1.06
C LEU A 58 -1.76 24.32 -0.37
N PRO A 59 -2.07 25.25 -1.29
CA PRO A 59 -2.36 24.93 -2.67
C PRO A 59 -1.30 24.00 -3.28
N SER A 60 -1.71 22.79 -3.63
CA SER A 60 -0.85 21.67 -4.02
C SER A 60 -1.29 21.11 -5.37
N PRO A 61 -0.42 21.07 -6.39
CA PRO A 61 -0.74 20.54 -7.72
C PRO A 61 -1.03 19.05 -7.70
N ILE A 62 -1.97 18.63 -8.56
CA ILE A 62 -2.30 17.24 -8.85
C ILE A 62 -2.53 17.03 -10.34
N GLY A 63 -2.12 15.87 -10.88
CA GLY A 63 -2.31 15.52 -12.29
C GLY A 63 -1.62 14.21 -12.67
N LEU A 64 -2.05 13.60 -13.78
CA LEU A 64 -1.40 12.43 -14.36
C LEU A 64 -0.82 12.80 -15.72
N HIS A 65 0.46 12.58 -15.92
CA HIS A 65 1.18 12.85 -17.15
C HIS A 65 1.21 11.61 -18.03
N LEU A 66 0.57 11.66 -19.20
CA LEU A 66 0.51 10.57 -20.17
C LEU A 66 1.66 10.65 -21.16
N ALA A 67 2.05 9.51 -21.74
CA ALA A 67 3.11 9.43 -22.74
C ALA A 67 2.79 10.18 -24.06
N ASP A 68 1.52 10.43 -24.34
CA ASP A 68 1.07 11.21 -25.50
C ASP A 68 1.08 12.74 -25.27
N GLY A 69 1.59 13.19 -24.13
CA GLY A 69 1.72 14.60 -23.75
C GLY A 69 0.49 15.20 -23.07
N ARG A 70 -0.60 14.45 -22.91
CA ARG A 70 -1.77 14.91 -22.13
C ARG A 70 -1.46 14.92 -20.65
N VAL A 71 -2.09 15.85 -19.92
CA VAL A 71 -2.07 15.91 -18.46
C VAL A 71 -3.50 15.84 -17.97
N ILE A 72 -3.87 14.70 -17.40
CA ILE A 72 -5.19 14.47 -16.80
C ILE A 72 -5.35 15.38 -15.59
N GLY A 73 -6.49 16.05 -15.50
CA GLY A 73 -6.77 17.05 -14.46
C GLY A 73 -6.48 18.50 -14.86
N ASN A 74 -5.99 18.75 -16.08
CA ASN A 74 -5.72 20.11 -16.61
C ASN A 74 -6.76 20.60 -17.63
N GLY A 75 -7.80 19.79 -17.88
CA GLY A 75 -8.85 20.11 -18.83
C GLY A 75 -9.80 21.19 -18.32
N SER A 76 -10.61 21.78 -19.24
CA SER A 76 -11.72 22.64 -18.86
C SER A 76 -12.84 21.83 -18.20
N VAL A 77 -13.49 22.41 -17.19
CA VAL A 77 -14.57 21.74 -16.46
C VAL A 77 -15.82 21.65 -17.34
N LYS A 78 -16.37 20.43 -17.42
CA LYS A 78 -17.62 20.12 -18.13
C LYS A 78 -18.83 20.19 -17.22
N SER A 79 -18.70 19.60 -16.03
CA SER A 79 -19.78 19.55 -15.05
C SER A 79 -19.25 19.26 -13.64
N VAL A 80 -20.05 19.62 -12.64
CA VAL A 80 -19.75 19.38 -11.24
C VAL A 80 -20.95 18.73 -10.58
N LYS A 81 -20.73 17.64 -9.82
CA LYS A 81 -21.75 16.93 -9.05
C LYS A 81 -21.35 16.83 -7.60
N LYS A 82 -22.32 16.95 -6.70
CA LYS A 82 -22.15 16.73 -5.26
C LYS A 82 -23.12 15.65 -4.80
N ARG A 83 -22.66 14.78 -3.91
CA ARG A 83 -23.54 13.82 -3.23
C ARG A 83 -23.13 13.65 -1.78
N LYS A 84 -24.07 13.22 -0.96
CA LYS A 84 -23.85 12.80 0.43
C LYS A 84 -24.09 11.30 0.52
N VAL A 85 -23.22 10.60 1.22
CA VAL A 85 -23.31 9.16 1.43
C VAL A 85 -23.33 8.91 2.93
N ASN A 86 -24.21 8.02 3.34
CA ASN A 86 -24.31 7.53 4.72
C ASN A 86 -24.76 6.07 4.63
N GLN A 87 -23.82 5.15 4.78
CA GLN A 87 -24.04 3.71 4.65
C GLN A 87 -23.20 2.94 5.64
N THR A 88 -23.53 1.68 5.85
CA THR A 88 -22.73 0.74 6.64
C THR A 88 -21.98 -0.20 5.70
N ILE A 89 -20.74 -0.49 6.03
CA ILE A 89 -19.89 -1.47 5.35
C ILE A 89 -19.70 -2.65 6.28
N ASP A 90 -20.08 -3.85 5.84
CA ASP A 90 -19.76 -5.10 6.53
C ASP A 90 -18.28 -5.40 6.40
N VAL A 91 -17.66 -5.84 7.50
CA VAL A 91 -16.24 -6.19 7.57
C VAL A 91 -16.09 -7.66 7.95
N PRO A 92 -15.88 -8.54 6.99
CA PRO A 92 -15.75 -9.98 7.26
C PRO A 92 -14.58 -10.33 8.20
N VAL A 93 -13.46 -9.61 8.03
CA VAL A 93 -12.26 -9.77 8.86
C VAL A 93 -11.71 -8.39 9.22
N GLY A 94 -11.66 -8.05 10.49
CA GLY A 94 -11.18 -6.75 10.96
C GLY A 94 -11.44 -6.50 12.44
N LYS A 95 -11.06 -5.32 12.92
CA LYS A 95 -11.28 -4.89 14.31
C LYS A 95 -12.76 -4.68 14.66
N ASN A 96 -13.55 -4.29 13.67
CA ASN A 96 -14.98 -4.01 13.79
C ASN A 96 -15.73 -4.95 12.85
N LYS A 97 -16.96 -5.31 13.18
CA LYS A 97 -17.84 -6.09 12.28
C LYS A 97 -18.47 -5.23 11.19
N GLU A 98 -18.63 -3.95 11.49
CA GLU A 98 -19.26 -2.97 10.61
C GLU A 98 -18.52 -1.64 10.73
N LEU A 99 -18.46 -0.89 9.64
CA LEU A 99 -17.92 0.47 9.59
C LEU A 99 -18.98 1.42 9.07
N GLN A 100 -19.14 2.54 9.74
CA GLN A 100 -19.94 3.64 9.25
C GLN A 100 -19.17 4.39 8.15
N ASP A 101 -19.70 4.37 6.93
CA ASP A 101 -19.13 5.03 5.76
C ASP A 101 -19.95 6.27 5.41
N THR A 102 -19.60 7.39 6.05
CA THR A 102 -20.31 8.66 5.93
C THR A 102 -19.38 9.75 5.39
N TYR A 103 -19.71 10.30 4.22
CA TYR A 103 -18.92 11.33 3.56
C TYR A 103 -19.72 12.23 2.63
N ASN A 104 -19.15 13.38 2.29
CA ASN A 104 -19.59 14.22 1.20
C ASN A 104 -18.62 14.08 0.03
N GLU A 105 -19.14 13.90 -1.19
CA GLU A 105 -18.37 13.73 -2.41
C GLU A 105 -18.62 14.88 -3.39
N LEU A 106 -17.54 15.29 -4.01
CA LEU A 106 -17.51 16.24 -5.12
C LEU A 106 -16.87 15.55 -6.33
N THR A 107 -17.57 15.48 -7.45
CA THR A 107 -17.03 15.00 -8.73
C THR A 107 -16.95 16.18 -9.70
N VAL A 108 -15.76 16.48 -10.17
CA VAL A 108 -15.49 17.43 -11.25
C VAL A 108 -15.20 16.66 -12.52
N SER A 109 -16.07 16.76 -13.52
CA SER A 109 -15.88 16.14 -14.83
C SER A 109 -15.25 17.14 -15.79
N PHE A 110 -14.18 16.71 -16.48
CA PHE A 110 -13.48 17.49 -17.49
C PHE A 110 -13.91 17.12 -18.92
N ASN A 111 -13.65 17.97 -19.88
CA ASN A 111 -13.97 17.71 -21.29
C ASN A 111 -13.08 16.65 -21.95
N ASP A 112 -11.96 16.30 -21.34
CA ASP A 112 -10.97 15.30 -21.78
C ASP A 112 -11.28 13.86 -21.35
N SER A 113 -12.55 13.55 -21.03
CA SER A 113 -13.02 12.24 -20.59
C SER A 113 -12.40 11.77 -19.27
N CYS A 114 -12.17 12.70 -18.36
CA CYS A 114 -11.65 12.46 -17.02
C CYS A 114 -12.59 13.06 -15.97
N ASP A 115 -12.66 12.41 -14.81
CA ASP A 115 -13.24 12.98 -13.59
C ASP A 115 -12.17 13.08 -12.50
N LEU A 116 -12.21 14.12 -11.71
CA LEU A 116 -11.59 14.21 -10.40
C LEU A 116 -12.66 14.00 -9.34
N VAL A 117 -12.56 12.95 -8.59
CA VAL A 117 -13.47 12.62 -7.49
C VAL A 117 -12.79 12.93 -6.18
N VAL A 118 -13.46 13.68 -5.33
CA VAL A 118 -12.95 14.11 -4.01
C VAL A 118 -13.96 13.76 -2.95
N ARG A 119 -13.52 13.12 -1.87
CA ARG A 119 -14.34 12.79 -0.70
C ARG A 119 -13.82 13.49 0.56
N ALA A 120 -14.75 13.98 1.36
CA ALA A 120 -14.47 14.52 2.68
C ALA A 120 -15.22 13.69 3.74
N TYR A 121 -14.45 13.03 4.59
CA TYR A 121 -14.86 12.30 5.79
C TYR A 121 -14.57 13.15 7.03
N ASP A 122 -15.08 12.77 8.18
CA ASP A 122 -14.78 13.45 9.45
C ASP A 122 -13.33 13.22 9.91
N GLU A 123 -12.72 12.11 9.46
CA GLU A 123 -11.37 11.67 9.79
C GLU A 123 -10.31 11.88 8.68
N GLY A 124 -10.71 12.42 7.53
CA GLY A 124 -9.76 12.65 6.43
C GLY A 124 -10.43 13.07 5.13
N VAL A 125 -9.61 13.41 4.15
CA VAL A 125 -10.02 13.67 2.78
C VAL A 125 -9.26 12.78 1.82
N ALA A 126 -9.85 12.51 0.66
CA ALA A 126 -9.20 11.73 -0.38
C ALA A 126 -9.60 12.23 -1.76
N TYR A 127 -8.69 12.06 -2.73
CA TYR A 127 -9.00 12.31 -4.14
C TYR A 127 -8.44 11.19 -5.03
N HIS A 128 -9.07 10.99 -6.18
CA HIS A 128 -8.54 10.17 -7.25
C HIS A 128 -9.06 10.62 -8.62
N PHE A 129 -8.37 10.20 -9.66
CA PHE A 129 -8.81 10.38 -11.03
C PHE A 129 -9.58 9.15 -11.53
N VAL A 130 -10.57 9.39 -12.38
CA VAL A 130 -11.30 8.36 -13.13
C VAL A 130 -11.23 8.74 -14.60
N THR A 131 -10.65 7.88 -15.43
CA THR A 131 -10.52 8.12 -16.87
C THR A 131 -11.47 7.23 -17.66
N ARG A 132 -11.88 7.71 -18.83
CA ARG A 132 -12.71 6.99 -19.82
C ARG A 132 -12.08 7.13 -21.20
N LEU A 133 -10.77 6.86 -21.25
CA LEU A 133 -9.99 6.88 -22.47
C LEU A 133 -10.08 5.51 -23.16
N ASN A 134 -9.99 5.49 -24.47
CA ASN A 134 -10.03 4.24 -25.22
C ASN A 134 -8.65 3.58 -25.27
N GLY A 135 -8.62 2.27 -25.09
CA GLY A 135 -7.41 1.45 -25.21
C GLY A 135 -6.44 1.63 -24.05
N GLU A 136 -5.23 1.14 -24.25
CA GLU A 136 -4.16 1.19 -23.26
C GLU A 136 -3.52 2.58 -23.23
N ILE A 137 -3.21 3.05 -22.02
CA ILE A 137 -2.49 4.31 -21.77
C ILE A 137 -1.22 4.06 -20.96
N THR A 138 -0.23 4.91 -21.17
CA THR A 138 1.04 4.88 -20.44
C THR A 138 1.16 6.14 -19.59
N ILE A 139 1.36 5.96 -18.28
CA ILE A 139 1.54 7.03 -17.30
C ILE A 139 3.04 7.24 -17.08
N ILE A 140 3.55 8.40 -17.47
CA ILE A 140 4.96 8.77 -17.28
C ILE A 140 5.23 9.14 -15.82
N SER A 141 4.34 9.96 -15.24
CA SER A 141 4.46 10.45 -13.86
C SER A 141 3.11 10.92 -13.32
N GLU A 142 3.07 11.15 -12.03
CA GLU A 142 1.92 11.74 -11.33
C GLU A 142 2.38 12.93 -10.49
N ASP A 143 1.66 14.04 -10.58
CA ASP A 143 1.76 15.11 -9.63
C ASP A 143 0.86 14.79 -8.43
N ALA A 144 1.45 14.38 -7.33
CA ALA A 144 0.82 14.27 -6.03
C ALA A 144 1.67 15.06 -5.03
N ILE A 145 1.44 16.36 -5.01
CA ILE A 145 2.21 17.32 -4.19
C ILE A 145 1.46 17.59 -2.89
N PHE A 146 2.21 17.77 -1.81
CA PHE A 146 1.71 18.06 -0.48
C PHE A 146 2.50 19.25 0.10
N ASN A 147 2.06 20.46 -0.19
CA ASN A 147 2.64 21.69 0.35
C ASN A 147 2.15 21.89 1.78
N LEU A 148 3.03 21.72 2.76
CA LEU A 148 2.70 21.74 4.18
C LEU A 148 2.58 23.18 4.68
N ALA A 149 1.58 23.45 5.53
CA ALA A 149 1.28 24.82 6.00
C ALA A 149 2.37 25.40 6.92
N SER A 150 3.11 24.55 7.61
CA SER A 150 4.30 24.92 8.41
C SER A 150 5.29 23.75 8.39
N THR A 151 6.46 23.94 8.95
CA THR A 151 7.49 22.89 9.05
C THR A 151 7.11 21.87 10.12
N PRO A 152 6.69 20.63 9.77
CA PRO A 152 6.28 19.63 10.73
C PRO A 152 7.45 18.80 11.24
N THR A 153 7.24 18.10 12.35
CA THR A 153 7.98 16.87 12.64
C THR A 153 7.44 15.76 11.74
N ILE A 154 8.32 15.06 11.02
CA ILE A 154 7.97 14.02 10.05
C ILE A 154 8.44 12.67 10.60
N TYR A 155 7.50 11.76 10.80
CA TYR A 155 7.81 10.36 11.12
C TYR A 155 7.86 9.59 9.80
N TYR A 156 9.08 9.16 9.47
CA TYR A 156 9.46 8.79 8.12
C TYR A 156 9.94 7.33 8.08
N PRO A 157 9.10 6.39 7.61
CA PRO A 157 9.52 5.01 7.37
C PRO A 157 10.46 4.97 6.16
N GLU A 158 11.73 5.30 6.39
CA GLU A 158 12.74 5.57 5.38
C GLU A 158 13.17 4.31 4.64
N CYS A 159 13.23 4.40 3.33
CA CYS A 159 13.84 3.42 2.45
C CYS A 159 14.63 4.08 1.32
N ASP A 160 15.24 3.28 0.46
CA ASP A 160 15.99 3.72 -0.72
C ASP A 160 15.61 2.89 -1.96
N ALA A 161 15.97 3.42 -3.14
CA ALA A 161 15.70 2.78 -4.42
C ALA A 161 16.68 1.64 -4.73
N ASN A 162 17.79 1.57 -4.00
CA ASN A 162 18.87 0.67 -4.34
C ASN A 162 18.98 -0.44 -3.30
N TYR A 163 18.67 -1.64 -3.73
CA TYR A 163 19.04 -2.86 -3.03
C TYR A 163 20.53 -3.12 -3.32
N SER A 164 21.39 -2.14 -3.01
CA SER A 164 22.78 -2.24 -3.38
C SER A 164 23.58 -2.92 -2.28
N GLY A 165 24.23 -4.04 -2.68
CA GLY A 165 25.45 -4.49 -2.05
C GLY A 165 25.36 -4.96 -0.61
N GLU A 166 24.19 -5.40 -0.12
CA GLU A 166 24.14 -6.16 1.12
C GLU A 166 24.88 -7.48 0.87
N THR A 167 25.97 -7.64 1.58
CA THR A 167 26.67 -8.91 1.65
C THR A 167 25.83 -9.82 2.55
N ASP A 168 25.33 -10.91 2.01
CA ASP A 168 24.59 -11.89 2.78
C ASP A 168 25.49 -12.58 3.84
N GLN A 169 24.89 -13.39 4.69
CA GLN A 169 25.64 -14.13 5.72
C GLN A 169 26.69 -15.11 5.14
N SER A 170 26.65 -15.38 3.84
CA SER A 170 27.62 -16.20 3.13
C SER A 170 28.78 -15.40 2.54
N GLY A 171 28.80 -14.08 2.70
CA GLY A 171 29.81 -13.18 2.17
C GLY A 171 29.64 -12.83 0.69
N ARG A 172 28.46 -13.11 0.07
CA ARG A 172 28.16 -12.74 -1.31
C ARG A 172 27.53 -11.36 -1.34
N THR A 173 28.08 -10.49 -2.15
CA THR A 173 27.49 -9.21 -2.48
C THR A 173 26.38 -9.45 -3.51
N HIS A 174 25.13 -9.16 -3.17
CA HIS A 174 24.03 -9.20 -4.13
C HIS A 174 24.29 -8.19 -5.26
N GLN A 175 23.95 -8.57 -6.49
CA GLN A 175 24.07 -7.66 -7.62
C GLN A 175 23.19 -6.43 -7.35
N VAL A 176 23.70 -5.27 -7.75
CA VAL A 176 22.93 -4.03 -7.72
C VAL A 176 21.69 -4.21 -8.58
N HIS A 177 20.52 -4.17 -7.98
CA HIS A 177 19.26 -4.13 -8.69
C HIS A 177 18.48 -2.90 -8.27
N GLN A 178 17.67 -2.36 -9.17
CA GLN A 178 16.81 -1.20 -8.92
C GLN A 178 15.56 -1.65 -8.16
N GLY A 179 15.76 -2.13 -6.93
CA GLY A 179 14.69 -2.55 -6.04
C GLY A 179 14.16 -1.36 -5.24
N TYR A 180 12.91 -1.05 -5.43
CA TYR A 180 12.18 -0.20 -4.51
C TYR A 180 11.67 -1.08 -3.39
N ARG A 181 12.27 -1.00 -2.20
CA ARG A 181 11.84 -1.79 -1.04
C ARG A 181 10.37 -1.54 -0.72
N ASN A 182 9.69 -2.55 -0.27
CA ASN A 182 8.27 -2.52 0.08
C ASN A 182 8.00 -2.33 1.58
N PHE A 183 9.05 -2.25 2.40
CA PHE A 183 9.00 -1.84 3.80
C PHE A 183 10.24 -1.00 4.17
N GLU A 184 10.19 -0.31 5.28
CA GLU A 184 11.26 0.60 5.72
C GLU A 184 12.54 -0.13 6.13
N ARG A 185 13.68 0.53 5.91
CA ARG A 185 14.98 0.12 6.49
C ARG A 185 15.16 0.67 7.89
N LEU A 186 14.77 1.93 8.07
CA LEU A 186 14.91 2.66 9.32
C LEU A 186 13.68 3.54 9.51
N TYR A 187 13.29 3.71 10.77
CA TYR A 187 12.30 4.70 11.14
C TYR A 187 12.99 5.98 11.57
N LYS A 188 12.94 7.01 10.74
CA LYS A 188 13.56 8.31 10.98
C LYS A 188 12.54 9.34 11.46
N VAL A 189 13.04 10.35 12.15
CA VAL A 189 12.27 11.54 12.52
C VAL A 189 13.03 12.76 12.03
N TYR A 190 12.40 13.53 11.15
CA TYR A 190 12.96 14.74 10.55
C TYR A 190 12.18 15.96 10.99
N LYS A 191 12.87 17.11 11.12
CA LYS A 191 12.25 18.42 11.37
C LYS A 191 12.10 19.18 10.06
N GLY A 192 11.12 18.74 9.30
CA GLY A 192 10.78 19.30 8.00
C GLY A 192 11.43 18.62 6.80
N PRO A 193 10.88 18.86 5.60
CA PRO A 193 11.30 18.20 4.37
C PRO A 193 12.76 18.48 3.97
N LEU A 194 13.33 19.63 4.35
CA LEU A 194 14.71 19.98 4.02
C LEU A 194 15.76 19.15 4.74
N GLU A 195 15.43 18.49 5.85
CA GLU A 195 16.34 17.58 6.55
C GLU A 195 16.40 16.21 5.90
N ILE A 196 15.44 15.85 5.03
CA ILE A 196 15.41 14.56 4.35
C ILE A 196 16.49 14.56 3.27
N PRO A 197 17.47 13.63 3.31
CA PRO A 197 18.51 13.58 2.29
C PRO A 197 17.95 13.31 0.89
N TYR A 198 18.59 13.88 -0.12
CA TYR A 198 18.32 13.57 -1.51
C TYR A 198 18.43 12.04 -1.76
N GLU A 199 17.56 11.48 -2.57
CA GLU A 199 17.45 10.04 -2.85
C GLU A 199 16.87 9.18 -1.70
N ARG A 200 16.52 9.77 -0.56
CA ARG A 200 15.77 9.07 0.49
C ARG A 200 14.28 9.31 0.31
N PHE A 201 13.51 8.25 0.46
CA PHE A 201 12.06 8.30 0.40
C PHE A 201 11.45 7.39 1.46
N ALA A 202 10.18 7.56 1.75
CA ALA A 202 9.46 6.76 2.72
C ALA A 202 8.43 5.87 2.04
N VAL A 203 8.25 4.68 2.58
CA VAL A 203 7.03 3.88 2.32
C VAL A 203 5.85 4.61 2.95
N SER A 204 4.71 4.70 2.25
CA SER A 204 3.49 5.22 2.86
C SER A 204 2.88 4.21 3.85
N PRO A 205 2.23 4.63 4.93
CA PRO A 205 1.88 6.00 5.37
C PRO A 205 3.03 6.81 5.96
N VAL A 206 2.95 8.14 5.84
CA VAL A 206 3.89 9.09 6.48
C VAL A 206 3.11 10.06 7.36
N LEU A 207 3.56 10.23 8.61
CA LEU A 207 2.91 11.09 9.61
C LEU A 207 3.65 12.44 9.76
N TYR A 208 2.87 13.52 9.79
CA TYR A 208 3.31 14.90 9.99
C TYR A 208 2.65 15.49 11.24
N GLU A 209 3.45 15.96 12.20
CA GLU A 209 3.00 16.68 13.38
C GLU A 209 3.41 18.16 13.27
N TYR A 210 2.44 19.05 13.27
CA TYR A 210 2.68 20.49 13.21
C TYR A 210 2.95 21.05 14.61
N PRO A 211 4.04 21.82 14.83
CA PRO A 211 4.43 22.28 16.16
C PRO A 211 3.42 23.25 16.77
N ASP A 212 2.73 24.02 15.91
CA ASP A 212 1.80 25.07 16.33
C ASP A 212 0.32 24.67 16.14
N SER A 213 0.05 23.38 15.97
CA SER A 213 -1.29 22.86 15.73
C SER A 213 -1.51 21.54 16.46
N PRO A 214 -2.69 21.31 17.03
CA PRO A 214 -2.99 20.02 17.64
C PRO A 214 -3.24 18.91 16.60
N TYR A 215 -3.24 19.26 15.32
CA TYR A 215 -3.59 18.32 14.25
C TYR A 215 -2.36 17.56 13.77
N LYS A 216 -2.56 16.24 13.62
CA LYS A 216 -1.65 15.32 12.94
C LYS A 216 -2.20 15.03 11.55
N VAL A 217 -1.34 15.03 10.56
CA VAL A 217 -1.69 14.71 9.19
C VAL A 217 -0.94 13.47 8.76
N VAL A 218 -1.66 12.50 8.15
CA VAL A 218 -1.01 11.32 7.57
C VAL A 218 -1.34 11.27 6.09
N VAL A 219 -0.30 11.11 5.28
CA VAL A 219 -0.44 10.89 3.83
C VAL A 219 -0.25 9.43 3.53
N THR A 220 -1.22 8.85 2.83
CA THR A 220 -1.21 7.46 2.37
C THR A 220 -2.04 7.31 1.08
N GLU A 221 -2.35 6.09 0.72
CA GLU A 221 -3.17 5.75 -0.44
C GLU A 221 -4.17 4.64 -0.14
N SER A 222 -5.11 4.43 -1.04
CA SER A 222 -6.03 3.29 -0.99
C SER A 222 -6.44 2.84 -2.38
N ASN A 223 -6.89 1.58 -2.49
CA ASN A 223 -7.37 0.96 -3.72
C ASN A 223 -6.30 0.92 -4.82
N THR A 224 -5.06 0.66 -4.44
CA THR A 224 -3.93 0.57 -5.37
C THR A 224 -3.91 -0.80 -6.03
N TYR A 225 -4.38 -0.85 -7.26
CA TYR A 225 -4.37 -2.03 -8.10
C TYR A 225 -3.94 -1.67 -9.51
N ASP A 226 -3.10 -2.52 -10.11
CA ASP A 226 -2.53 -2.32 -11.45
C ASP A 226 -1.92 -0.92 -11.61
N TYR A 227 -1.24 -0.49 -10.56
CA TYR A 227 -0.55 0.79 -10.43
C TYR A 227 0.52 0.65 -9.34
N PRO A 228 1.68 1.32 -9.44
CA PRO A 228 2.71 1.23 -8.41
C PRO A 228 2.28 1.87 -7.09
N ALA A 229 2.77 1.34 -5.97
CA ALA A 229 2.49 1.88 -4.64
C ALA A 229 3.17 3.23 -4.41
N LEU A 230 2.55 4.06 -3.57
CA LEU A 230 3.00 5.39 -3.22
C LEU A 230 4.18 5.36 -2.25
N TYR A 231 5.27 6.00 -2.63
CA TYR A 231 6.30 6.48 -1.73
C TYR A 231 6.20 8.00 -1.56
N MET A 232 6.80 8.50 -0.50
CA MET A 232 6.90 9.94 -0.23
C MET A 232 8.35 10.38 -0.24
N GLU A 233 8.68 11.46 -0.95
CA GLU A 233 9.99 12.09 -0.90
C GLU A 233 9.90 13.60 -0.67
N SER A 234 11.00 14.20 -0.23
CA SER A 234 11.08 15.64 -0.11
C SER A 234 11.01 16.33 -1.47
N ASN A 235 10.21 17.39 -1.56
CA ASN A 235 10.15 18.27 -2.72
C ASN A 235 10.81 19.64 -2.44
N GLY A 236 11.63 19.70 -1.37
CA GLY A 236 12.25 20.91 -0.88
C GLY A 236 11.30 21.82 -0.08
N TYR A 237 11.86 22.78 0.66
CA TYR A 237 11.10 23.68 1.53
C TYR A 237 10.09 22.92 2.42
N ASN A 238 8.87 23.41 2.56
CA ASN A 238 7.80 22.74 3.29
C ASN A 238 6.91 21.91 2.33
N SER A 239 7.52 21.14 1.42
CA SER A 239 6.80 20.39 0.41
C SER A 239 7.28 18.94 0.35
N MET A 240 6.33 18.04 0.25
CA MET A 240 6.53 16.62 -0.04
C MET A 240 5.88 16.26 -1.37
N ARG A 241 6.36 15.22 -2.01
CA ARG A 241 5.72 14.69 -3.22
C ARG A 241 5.65 13.18 -3.22
N GLY A 242 4.70 12.67 -3.97
CA GLY A 242 4.62 11.26 -4.31
C GLY A 242 5.78 10.85 -5.21
N LYS A 243 6.23 9.60 -5.02
CA LYS A 243 7.23 8.94 -5.84
C LYS A 243 6.75 7.51 -6.12
N TRP A 244 7.08 7.00 -7.29
CA TRP A 244 6.70 5.65 -7.70
C TRP A 244 7.89 4.92 -8.35
N ALA A 245 7.94 3.63 -8.14
CA ALA A 245 8.85 2.78 -8.89
C ALA A 245 8.42 2.74 -10.36
N ASN A 246 9.34 2.99 -11.26
CA ASN A 246 9.09 2.84 -12.68
C ASN A 246 8.78 1.38 -13.05
N TYR A 247 8.06 1.18 -14.15
CA TYR A 247 7.69 -0.13 -14.66
C TYR A 247 8.94 -1.00 -14.89
N PRO A 248 8.96 -2.27 -14.49
CA PRO A 248 10.11 -3.14 -14.71
C PRO A 248 10.30 -3.44 -16.20
N LYS A 249 11.55 -3.37 -16.67
CA LYS A 249 11.93 -3.69 -18.03
C LYS A 249 12.64 -5.04 -18.12
N GLU A 250 13.64 -5.23 -17.29
CA GLU A 250 14.43 -6.46 -17.20
C GLU A 250 14.48 -6.93 -15.78
N THR A 251 14.33 -8.23 -15.57
CA THR A 251 14.48 -8.91 -14.29
C THR A 251 15.68 -9.84 -14.34
N ILE A 252 16.22 -10.18 -13.17
CA ILE A 252 17.29 -11.18 -13.09
C ILE A 252 16.69 -12.53 -13.50
N ASP A 253 17.36 -13.20 -14.46
CA ASP A 253 17.01 -14.56 -14.81
C ASP A 253 17.28 -15.51 -13.65
N SER A 254 16.39 -16.47 -13.45
CA SER A 254 16.58 -17.51 -12.46
C SER A 254 17.79 -18.38 -12.86
N ASP A 255 18.79 -18.43 -11.99
CA ASP A 255 19.92 -19.34 -12.12
C ASP A 255 19.79 -20.45 -11.06
N PRO A 256 19.39 -21.68 -11.43
CA PRO A 256 19.23 -22.79 -10.49
C PRO A 256 20.52 -23.16 -9.74
N SER A 257 21.68 -22.76 -10.23
CA SER A 257 22.96 -22.95 -9.52
C SER A 257 23.18 -21.97 -8.38
N ASN A 258 22.43 -20.86 -8.37
CA ASN A 258 22.43 -19.90 -7.28
C ASN A 258 21.51 -20.43 -6.16
N PRO A 259 21.98 -20.67 -4.93
CA PRO A 259 21.14 -21.16 -3.84
C PRO A 259 20.01 -20.18 -3.45
N TYR A 260 20.07 -18.95 -3.94
CA TYR A 260 19.03 -17.92 -3.74
C TYR A 260 18.29 -17.57 -5.04
N TYR A 261 18.35 -18.40 -6.07
CA TYR A 261 17.70 -18.13 -7.36
C TYR A 261 16.20 -17.86 -7.20
N TRP A 262 15.54 -18.56 -6.29
CA TRP A 262 14.14 -18.38 -5.97
C TRP A 262 13.82 -16.95 -5.47
N TYR A 263 14.77 -16.30 -4.80
CA TYR A 263 14.64 -14.93 -4.31
C TYR A 263 14.96 -13.90 -5.41
N SER A 264 15.92 -14.20 -6.28
CA SER A 264 16.43 -13.27 -7.27
C SER A 264 15.67 -13.26 -8.61
N ASN A 265 14.92 -14.31 -8.93
CA ASN A 265 14.32 -14.53 -10.25
C ASN A 265 13.25 -13.50 -10.67
N HIS A 266 12.89 -12.55 -9.85
CA HIS A 266 11.96 -11.47 -10.19
C HIS A 266 12.46 -10.09 -9.75
N LEU A 267 13.70 -9.99 -9.28
CA LEU A 267 14.31 -8.71 -8.95
C LEU A 267 14.58 -7.88 -10.22
N VAL A 268 14.32 -6.58 -10.14
CA VAL A 268 14.41 -5.70 -11.31
C VAL A 268 15.83 -5.18 -11.50
N VAL A 269 16.39 -5.44 -12.67
CA VAL A 269 17.72 -4.94 -13.07
C VAL A 269 17.62 -3.57 -13.73
N THR A 270 16.68 -3.41 -14.66
CA THR A 270 16.43 -2.15 -15.35
C THR A 270 14.94 -1.82 -15.37
N ARG A 271 14.62 -0.53 -15.47
CA ARG A 271 13.25 -0.04 -15.49
C ARG A 271 12.99 0.81 -16.72
N GLU A 272 11.74 0.88 -17.13
CA GLU A 272 11.25 1.77 -18.17
C GLU A 272 11.24 3.23 -17.69
N ASN A 273 10.98 4.15 -18.59
CA ASN A 273 10.87 5.59 -18.28
C ASN A 273 9.44 6.03 -17.94
N TYR A 274 8.57 5.10 -17.58
CA TYR A 274 7.19 5.33 -17.16
C TYR A 274 6.86 4.50 -15.92
N ILE A 275 5.82 4.92 -15.18
CA ILE A 275 5.44 4.28 -13.92
C ILE A 275 4.37 3.19 -14.09
N ALA A 276 3.47 3.36 -15.08
CA ALA A 276 2.40 2.39 -15.32
C ALA A 276 1.97 2.34 -16.79
N LYS A 277 1.49 1.17 -17.21
CA LYS A 277 0.88 0.90 -18.49
C LYS A 277 -0.41 0.13 -18.25
N THR A 278 -1.58 0.72 -18.55
CA THR A 278 -2.85 0.24 -18.04
C THR A 278 -4.03 0.61 -18.96
N ASP A 279 -5.22 0.05 -18.70
CA ASP A 279 -6.43 0.43 -19.41
C ASP A 279 -6.76 1.91 -19.20
N GLY A 280 -7.12 2.59 -20.29
CA GLY A 280 -7.55 4.00 -20.25
C GLY A 280 -8.91 4.23 -19.62
N ASN A 281 -9.73 3.19 -19.47
CA ASN A 281 -11.03 3.26 -18.79
C ASN A 281 -10.92 2.67 -17.38
N ARG A 282 -10.49 3.49 -16.41
CA ARG A 282 -10.26 3.03 -15.04
C ARG A 282 -10.39 4.11 -13.98
N SER A 283 -10.49 3.67 -12.73
CA SER A 283 -10.21 4.48 -11.54
C SER A 283 -8.75 4.31 -11.11
N PHE A 284 -8.09 5.43 -10.79
CA PHE A 284 -6.74 5.44 -10.22
C PHE A 284 -6.79 5.31 -8.69
N PRO A 285 -5.67 4.98 -8.02
CA PRO A 285 -5.65 4.89 -6.56
C PRO A 285 -6.05 6.21 -5.89
N TRP A 286 -6.69 6.10 -4.73
CA TRP A 286 -6.96 7.24 -3.87
C TRP A 286 -5.68 7.77 -3.25
N ARG A 287 -5.48 9.08 -3.30
CA ARG A 287 -4.52 9.78 -2.46
C ARG A 287 -5.26 10.23 -1.21
N VAL A 288 -4.80 9.78 -0.06
CA VAL A 288 -5.52 9.88 1.21
C VAL A 288 -4.77 10.77 2.17
N ILE A 289 -5.47 11.73 2.76
CA ILE A 289 -4.96 12.65 3.76
C ILE A 289 -5.82 12.48 5.01
N ILE A 290 -5.33 11.70 5.97
CA ILE A 290 -5.95 11.50 7.27
C ILE A 290 -5.61 12.70 8.14
N VAL A 291 -6.59 13.19 8.91
CA VAL A 291 -6.40 14.28 9.87
C VAL A 291 -6.93 13.84 11.23
N SER A 292 -6.09 13.91 12.24
CA SER A 292 -6.43 13.54 13.61
C SER A 292 -5.98 14.60 14.62
N LYS A 293 -6.69 14.69 15.75
CA LYS A 293 -6.32 15.53 16.90
C LYS A 293 -5.54 14.77 17.98
N ASP A 294 -5.57 13.45 17.93
CA ASP A 294 -4.98 12.59 18.95
C ASP A 294 -4.52 11.25 18.37
N ASP A 295 -3.64 10.57 19.08
CA ASP A 295 -3.06 9.29 18.65
C ASP A 295 -4.10 8.15 18.69
N LYS A 296 -5.03 8.18 19.63
CA LYS A 296 -6.08 7.16 19.74
C LYS A 296 -6.95 7.10 18.47
N SER A 297 -7.30 8.26 17.93
CA SER A 297 -8.08 8.36 16.69
C SER A 297 -7.29 7.86 15.48
N LEU A 298 -5.97 7.97 15.47
CA LEU A 298 -5.14 7.36 14.43
C LEU A 298 -5.24 5.82 14.47
N LEU A 299 -5.06 5.18 15.62
CA LEU A 299 -5.13 3.72 15.75
C LEU A 299 -6.48 3.13 15.33
N ASN A 300 -7.54 3.91 15.43
CA ASN A 300 -8.90 3.50 15.08
C ASN A 300 -9.35 4.00 13.69
N ASN A 301 -8.46 4.62 12.93
CA ASN A 301 -8.78 5.11 11.60
C ASN A 301 -8.90 3.94 10.61
N GLU A 302 -10.00 3.92 9.85
CA GLU A 302 -10.31 2.90 8.84
C GLU A 302 -10.53 3.52 7.45
N LEU A 303 -10.01 4.73 7.21
CA LEU A 303 -10.28 5.45 5.97
C LEU A 303 -9.74 4.72 4.74
N VAL A 304 -8.55 4.09 4.85
CA VAL A 304 -7.98 3.27 3.78
C VAL A 304 -8.92 2.12 3.40
N TYR A 305 -9.51 1.45 4.40
CA TYR A 305 -10.48 0.39 4.18
C TYR A 305 -11.77 0.92 3.52
N LYS A 306 -12.32 2.03 4.02
CA LYS A 306 -13.56 2.64 3.50
C LYS A 306 -13.45 3.07 2.03
N LEU A 307 -12.26 3.49 1.60
CA LEU A 307 -11.99 3.97 0.24
C LEU A 307 -11.71 2.83 -0.77
N ALA A 308 -11.39 1.64 -0.30
CA ALA A 308 -11.10 0.49 -1.15
C ALA A 308 -12.37 -0.05 -1.83
N ASP A 309 -12.18 -0.80 -2.91
CA ASP A 309 -13.27 -1.49 -3.62
C ASP A 309 -14.01 -2.45 -2.67
N PRO A 310 -15.32 -2.63 -2.85
CA PRO A 310 -16.10 -3.60 -2.09
C PRO A 310 -15.54 -5.03 -2.22
N CYS A 311 -15.88 -5.86 -1.23
CA CYS A 311 -15.56 -7.28 -1.25
C CYS A 311 -16.06 -7.94 -2.54
N ARG A 312 -15.18 -8.70 -3.19
CA ARG A 312 -15.48 -9.44 -4.44
C ARG A 312 -15.87 -10.89 -4.20
N LEU A 313 -15.72 -11.37 -2.98
CA LEU A 313 -16.09 -12.74 -2.61
C LEU A 313 -17.60 -12.79 -2.33
N THR A 314 -18.28 -13.75 -2.93
CA THR A 314 -19.73 -13.99 -2.71
C THR A 314 -20.01 -14.71 -1.39
N ASP A 315 -19.03 -15.43 -0.86
CA ASP A 315 -19.09 -16.15 0.41
C ASP A 315 -17.77 -15.92 1.16
N THR A 316 -17.87 -15.34 2.35
CA THR A 316 -16.73 -15.08 3.25
C THR A 316 -16.80 -15.92 4.52
N SER A 317 -17.83 -16.76 4.69
CA SER A 317 -18.08 -17.55 5.92
C SER A 317 -16.98 -18.57 6.24
N TRP A 318 -16.22 -18.99 5.24
CA TRP A 318 -15.11 -19.91 5.37
C TRP A 318 -13.82 -19.27 5.88
N ILE A 319 -13.72 -17.93 5.84
CA ILE A 319 -12.56 -17.19 6.32
C ILE A 319 -12.66 -17.10 7.85
N GLN A 320 -11.74 -17.76 8.53
CA GLN A 320 -11.74 -17.82 9.98
C GLN A 320 -10.44 -17.24 10.51
N PRO A 321 -10.47 -16.05 11.15
CA PRO A 321 -9.33 -15.53 11.89
C PRO A 321 -8.93 -16.49 13.03
N GLY A 322 -7.64 -16.55 13.33
CA GLY A 322 -7.14 -17.40 14.41
C GLY A 322 -5.67 -17.13 14.70
N LYS A 323 -5.16 -17.73 15.76
CA LYS A 323 -3.75 -17.72 16.12
C LYS A 323 -3.03 -18.80 15.32
N SER A 324 -1.75 -18.58 15.00
CA SER A 324 -0.90 -19.58 14.35
C SER A 324 0.35 -19.88 15.17
N ALA A 325 0.64 -21.16 15.36
CA ALA A 325 1.97 -21.59 15.77
C ALA A 325 2.93 -21.45 14.58
N TRP A 326 4.20 -21.17 14.86
CA TRP A 326 5.20 -20.90 13.83
C TRP A 326 6.61 -21.28 14.32
N GLU A 327 7.23 -22.29 13.69
CA GLU A 327 8.48 -22.88 14.15
C GLU A 327 9.72 -22.01 13.86
N TRP A 328 9.67 -21.14 12.87
CA TRP A 328 10.76 -20.25 12.49
C TRP A 328 11.27 -19.40 13.67
N TRP A 329 10.33 -18.89 14.46
CA TRP A 329 10.65 -18.00 15.58
C TRP A 329 11.57 -18.65 16.63
N HIS A 330 11.47 -19.95 16.83
CA HIS A 330 12.28 -20.73 17.76
C HIS A 330 13.39 -21.54 17.07
N LYS A 331 13.66 -21.29 15.77
CA LYS A 331 14.55 -22.11 14.94
C LYS A 331 14.17 -23.61 14.99
N ALA A 332 12.89 -23.90 15.08
CA ALA A 332 12.32 -25.24 15.20
C ALA A 332 12.94 -26.08 16.34
N VAL A 333 13.39 -25.43 17.43
CA VAL A 333 13.93 -26.11 18.61
C VAL A 333 12.81 -26.31 19.63
N VAL A 334 12.64 -27.54 20.09
CA VAL A 334 11.72 -27.93 21.16
C VAL A 334 12.47 -28.76 22.20
N GLU A 335 12.00 -28.74 23.45
CA GLU A 335 12.60 -29.49 24.55
C GLU A 335 11.78 -30.73 24.91
N GLY A 336 12.42 -31.72 25.57
CA GLY A 336 11.75 -32.90 26.11
C GLY A 336 11.31 -33.95 25.09
N VAL A 337 11.89 -33.91 23.88
CA VAL A 337 11.61 -34.90 22.82
C VAL A 337 12.84 -35.77 22.54
N ASP A 338 12.61 -36.97 22.00
CA ASP A 338 13.63 -37.99 21.70
C ASP A 338 13.99 -38.07 20.21
N PHE A 339 13.59 -37.08 19.41
CA PHE A 339 13.89 -36.99 17.98
C PHE A 339 14.64 -35.68 17.63
N PRO A 340 15.33 -35.64 16.47
CA PRO A 340 16.07 -34.48 16.04
C PRO A 340 15.19 -33.24 15.85
N VAL A 341 15.61 -32.09 16.36
CA VAL A 341 14.91 -30.80 16.28
C VAL A 341 15.81 -29.71 15.69
N GLY A 342 15.20 -28.60 15.31
CA GLY A 342 15.88 -27.44 14.72
C GLY A 342 15.74 -27.36 13.20
N ASN A 343 16.07 -26.20 12.63
CA ASN A 343 15.88 -25.91 11.20
C ASN A 343 16.51 -26.91 10.22
N LYS A 344 17.52 -27.65 10.67
CA LYS A 344 18.16 -28.70 9.86
C LYS A 344 17.45 -30.07 9.93
N HIS A 345 16.45 -30.19 10.77
CA HIS A 345 15.77 -31.45 11.09
C HIS A 345 14.24 -31.33 10.96
N LEU A 346 13.78 -30.42 10.07
CA LEU A 346 12.36 -30.29 9.77
C LEU A 346 11.83 -31.64 9.25
N SER A 347 10.83 -32.19 9.93
CA SER A 347 10.29 -33.53 9.66
C SER A 347 8.81 -33.57 9.99
N LEU A 348 8.13 -34.59 9.43
CA LEU A 348 6.73 -34.86 9.76
C LEU A 348 6.52 -35.01 11.28
N GLN A 349 7.45 -35.69 11.98
CA GLN A 349 7.36 -35.92 13.42
C GLN A 349 7.42 -34.60 14.19
N LEU A 350 8.34 -33.71 13.84
CA LEU A 350 8.46 -32.41 14.45
C LEU A 350 7.21 -31.54 14.20
N TYR A 351 6.66 -31.55 12.98
CA TYR A 351 5.43 -30.82 12.69
C TYR A 351 4.20 -31.39 13.38
N LYS A 352 4.11 -32.71 13.54
CA LYS A 352 3.05 -33.32 14.37
C LYS A 352 3.13 -32.86 15.82
N TYR A 353 4.33 -32.70 16.38
CA TYR A 353 4.54 -32.13 17.71
C TYR A 353 3.97 -30.69 17.79
N TYR A 354 4.28 -29.83 16.82
CA TYR A 354 3.71 -28.47 16.78
C TYR A 354 2.19 -28.46 16.62
N VAL A 355 1.64 -29.37 15.85
CA VAL A 355 0.18 -29.52 15.70
C VAL A 355 -0.47 -29.95 17.01
N ASP A 356 0.12 -30.90 17.73
CA ASP A 356 -0.37 -31.32 19.05
C ASP A 356 -0.33 -30.19 20.04
N TRP A 357 0.80 -29.48 20.10
CA TRP A 357 0.95 -28.31 20.97
C TRP A 357 -0.07 -27.21 20.61
N ALA A 358 -0.27 -26.92 19.34
CA ALA A 358 -1.26 -25.95 18.88
C ALA A 358 -2.68 -26.34 19.32
N SER A 359 -3.05 -27.61 19.12
CA SER A 359 -4.34 -28.16 19.52
C SER A 359 -4.57 -28.05 21.03
N GLU A 360 -3.59 -28.44 21.84
CA GLU A 360 -3.66 -28.39 23.31
C GLU A 360 -3.76 -26.96 23.86
N ASN A 361 -3.23 -25.97 23.13
CA ASN A 361 -3.26 -24.56 23.52
C ASN A 361 -4.35 -23.73 22.83
N GLY A 362 -5.28 -24.38 22.11
CA GLY A 362 -6.37 -23.69 21.42
C GLY A 362 -5.89 -22.71 20.36
N ILE A 363 -4.87 -23.13 19.58
CA ILE A 363 -4.31 -22.39 18.45
C ILE A 363 -4.85 -23.04 17.17
N GLU A 364 -5.47 -22.23 16.33
CA GLU A 364 -6.25 -22.70 15.19
C GLU A 364 -5.40 -23.10 13.98
N TYR A 365 -4.15 -22.57 13.89
CA TYR A 365 -3.29 -22.76 12.74
C TYR A 365 -1.88 -23.18 13.14
N MET A 366 -1.22 -23.90 12.23
CA MET A 366 0.22 -24.10 12.22
C MET A 366 0.77 -23.64 10.88
N THR A 367 1.66 -22.64 10.90
CA THR A 367 2.38 -22.15 9.71
C THR A 367 3.72 -22.85 9.62
N LEU A 368 3.92 -23.60 8.54
CA LEU A 368 5.18 -24.22 8.18
C LEU A 368 6.02 -23.19 7.41
N ASP A 369 7.15 -22.79 7.95
CA ASP A 369 8.07 -21.87 7.29
C ASP A 369 9.01 -22.58 6.30
N ALA A 370 9.95 -21.86 5.71
CA ALA A 370 10.87 -22.38 4.69
C ALA A 370 11.55 -23.69 5.10
N GLY A 371 11.54 -24.69 4.21
CA GLY A 371 12.16 -25.98 4.42
C GLY A 371 11.20 -27.16 4.62
N TRP A 372 9.90 -26.90 4.68
CA TRP A 372 8.90 -27.98 4.63
C TRP A 372 8.99 -28.77 3.30
N LYS A 373 8.50 -30.00 3.27
CA LYS A 373 8.62 -30.87 2.09
C LYS A 373 7.26 -31.41 1.65
N MET A 374 7.08 -31.47 0.35
CA MET A 374 5.85 -31.93 -0.29
C MET A 374 5.50 -33.39 0.06
N GLU A 375 6.50 -34.22 0.34
CA GLU A 375 6.34 -35.65 0.59
C GLU A 375 5.44 -36.01 1.77
N TYR A 376 5.33 -35.11 2.77
CA TYR A 376 4.53 -35.37 3.98
C TYR A 376 3.36 -34.37 4.18
N ILE A 377 3.17 -33.42 3.30
CA ILE A 377 2.16 -32.35 3.50
C ILE A 377 0.76 -32.95 3.64
N LYS A 378 0.39 -33.87 2.76
CA LYS A 378 -0.95 -34.47 2.83
C LYS A 378 -1.18 -35.22 4.15
N GLU A 379 -0.21 -36.01 4.58
CA GLU A 379 -0.30 -36.75 5.85
C GLU A 379 -0.39 -35.78 7.04
N LEU A 380 0.38 -34.71 7.01
CA LEU A 380 0.34 -33.69 8.07
C LEU A 380 -1.01 -32.94 8.10
N CYS A 381 -1.57 -32.58 6.96
CA CYS A 381 -2.88 -31.93 6.88
C CYS A 381 -4.01 -32.87 7.38
N ASP A 382 -3.95 -34.14 7.04
CA ASP A 382 -4.92 -35.14 7.52
C ASP A 382 -4.80 -35.33 9.05
N TYR A 383 -3.59 -35.39 9.59
CA TYR A 383 -3.32 -35.41 11.02
C TYR A 383 -3.84 -34.15 11.75
N ALA A 384 -3.51 -32.97 11.24
CA ALA A 384 -3.89 -31.70 11.81
C ALA A 384 -5.42 -31.51 11.83
N ARG A 385 -6.11 -31.95 10.79
CA ARG A 385 -7.59 -31.95 10.74
C ARG A 385 -8.20 -32.75 11.88
N GLY A 386 -7.63 -33.90 12.24
CA GLY A 386 -8.04 -34.71 13.40
C GLY A 386 -7.83 -34.00 14.75
N LYS A 387 -7.05 -32.96 14.77
CA LYS A 387 -6.71 -32.14 15.95
C LYS A 387 -7.37 -30.75 15.94
N ASN A 388 -8.21 -30.44 14.96
CA ASN A 388 -8.81 -29.12 14.72
C ASN A 388 -7.79 -28.00 14.46
N VAL A 389 -6.62 -28.33 13.91
CA VAL A 389 -5.58 -27.38 13.51
C VAL A 389 -5.51 -27.35 11.98
N LYS A 390 -5.38 -26.16 11.41
CA LYS A 390 -5.25 -25.92 9.98
C LYS A 390 -3.79 -25.66 9.62
N ILE A 391 -3.32 -26.18 8.51
CA ILE A 391 -1.96 -26.01 8.04
C ILE A 391 -1.89 -24.85 7.05
N LEU A 392 -0.97 -23.90 7.29
CA LEU A 392 -0.51 -22.92 6.34
C LEU A 392 0.92 -23.28 5.92
N VAL A 393 1.25 -23.03 4.66
CA VAL A 393 2.60 -23.32 4.13
C VAL A 393 3.25 -22.02 3.65
N TRP A 394 4.52 -21.86 3.97
CA TRP A 394 5.34 -20.79 3.44
C TRP A 394 5.77 -21.09 2.01
N THR A 395 5.80 -20.05 1.19
CA THR A 395 6.41 -20.06 -0.14
C THR A 395 6.89 -18.66 -0.49
N TRP A 396 7.89 -18.55 -1.36
CA TRP A 396 8.24 -17.24 -1.95
C TRP A 396 7.31 -16.91 -3.12
N ALA A 397 7.12 -15.62 -3.37
CA ALA A 397 6.17 -15.13 -4.38
C ALA A 397 6.46 -15.66 -5.78
N SER A 398 7.73 -15.87 -6.13
CA SER A 398 8.12 -16.41 -7.44
C SER A 398 7.63 -17.85 -7.70
N CYS A 399 7.50 -18.68 -6.68
CA CYS A 399 7.09 -20.06 -6.84
C CYS A 399 5.65 -20.21 -7.41
N PRO A 400 4.61 -19.60 -6.81
CA PRO A 400 3.30 -19.60 -7.45
C PRO A 400 3.21 -18.74 -8.71
N LEU A 401 4.15 -17.81 -8.96
CA LEU A 401 4.14 -17.00 -10.19
C LEU A 401 4.53 -17.82 -11.43
N GLU A 402 5.37 -18.84 -11.29
CA GLU A 402 5.74 -19.72 -12.40
C GLU A 402 4.55 -20.54 -12.89
N ASN A 403 3.76 -21.06 -11.95
CA ASN A 403 2.61 -21.92 -12.25
C ASN A 403 1.52 -21.80 -11.16
N PRO A 404 0.87 -20.62 -11.05
CA PRO A 404 0.06 -20.32 -9.87
C PRO A 404 -1.14 -21.24 -9.69
N ASP A 405 -1.79 -21.64 -10.77
CA ASP A 405 -2.99 -22.47 -10.68
C ASP A 405 -2.65 -23.90 -10.26
N ASP A 406 -1.60 -24.49 -10.81
CA ASP A 406 -1.17 -25.85 -10.47
C ASP A 406 -0.66 -25.92 -9.02
N TRP A 407 0.13 -24.95 -8.59
CA TRP A 407 0.64 -24.93 -7.23
C TRP A 407 -0.50 -24.80 -6.20
N ILE A 408 -1.40 -23.84 -6.38
CA ILE A 408 -2.53 -23.61 -5.46
C ILE A 408 -3.46 -24.83 -5.43
N LYS A 409 -3.76 -25.41 -6.59
CA LYS A 409 -4.57 -26.63 -6.70
C LYS A 409 -3.93 -27.78 -5.95
N GLN A 410 -2.62 -28.02 -6.13
CA GLN A 410 -1.88 -29.07 -5.45
C GLN A 410 -1.92 -28.90 -3.92
N MET A 411 -1.73 -27.67 -3.42
CA MET A 411 -1.84 -27.36 -1.99
C MET A 411 -3.24 -27.65 -1.46
N HIS A 412 -4.26 -27.22 -2.19
CA HIS A 412 -5.65 -27.48 -1.83
C HIS A 412 -5.96 -28.99 -1.78
N GLU A 413 -5.52 -29.77 -2.77
CA GLU A 413 -5.71 -31.24 -2.81
C GLU A 413 -5.00 -31.95 -1.65
N CYS A 414 -3.93 -31.39 -1.13
CA CYS A 414 -3.28 -31.86 0.08
C CYS A 414 -4.00 -31.49 1.38
N GLY A 415 -4.98 -30.59 1.32
CA GLY A 415 -5.72 -30.09 2.48
C GLY A 415 -5.09 -28.90 3.19
N VAL A 416 -4.17 -28.20 2.53
CA VAL A 416 -3.59 -26.93 3.02
C VAL A 416 -4.66 -25.86 3.07
N ALA A 417 -4.75 -25.14 4.18
CA ALA A 417 -5.77 -24.11 4.41
C ALA A 417 -5.38 -22.72 3.90
N GLY A 418 -4.12 -22.51 3.60
CA GLY A 418 -3.63 -21.22 3.11
C GLY A 418 -2.11 -21.15 2.97
N ALA A 419 -1.62 -20.00 2.55
CA ALA A 419 -0.20 -19.78 2.29
C ALA A 419 0.32 -18.49 2.93
N LYS A 420 1.54 -18.57 3.49
CA LYS A 420 2.40 -17.44 3.77
C LYS A 420 3.26 -17.22 2.53
N ILE A 421 2.92 -16.19 1.74
CA ILE A 421 3.62 -15.84 0.49
C ILE A 421 4.58 -14.70 0.79
N ASP A 422 5.87 -14.94 0.56
CA ASP A 422 6.96 -14.08 0.99
C ASP A 422 7.81 -13.57 -0.17
N PHE A 423 8.64 -12.54 0.09
CA PHE A 423 9.61 -11.99 -0.85
C PHE A 423 9.02 -11.44 -2.16
N PHE A 424 7.99 -10.58 -2.06
CA PHE A 424 7.59 -9.73 -3.19
C PHE A 424 8.69 -8.74 -3.56
N GLU A 425 9.35 -8.16 -2.55
CA GLU A 425 10.53 -7.29 -2.61
C GLU A 425 10.39 -6.05 -3.52
N ARG A 426 9.19 -5.72 -3.99
CA ARG A 426 8.91 -4.67 -4.96
C ARG A 426 7.55 -4.03 -4.69
N ASN A 427 7.42 -2.76 -5.10
CA ASN A 427 6.16 -1.99 -5.06
C ASN A 427 5.78 -1.40 -6.42
N ASP A 428 6.38 -1.88 -7.52
CA ASP A 428 5.98 -1.45 -8.87
C ASP A 428 4.63 -2.06 -9.29
N GLN A 429 4.10 -1.60 -10.40
CA GLN A 429 2.80 -2.03 -10.90
C GLN A 429 2.63 -3.55 -10.95
N ILE A 430 3.67 -4.28 -11.35
CA ILE A 430 3.61 -5.74 -11.50
C ILE A 430 3.49 -6.42 -10.14
N ALA A 431 4.27 -6.00 -9.15
CA ALA A 431 4.18 -6.57 -7.79
C ALA A 431 2.83 -6.28 -7.12
N MET A 432 2.27 -5.09 -7.33
CA MET A 432 0.92 -4.76 -6.84
C MET A 432 -0.16 -5.63 -7.49
N ARG A 433 0.02 -6.01 -8.75
CA ARG A 433 -0.86 -6.93 -9.46
C ARG A 433 -0.80 -8.34 -8.87
N TRP A 434 0.40 -8.85 -8.56
CA TRP A 434 0.57 -10.19 -7.97
C TRP A 434 -0.22 -10.37 -6.67
N GLY A 435 -0.15 -9.39 -5.77
CA GLY A 435 -0.89 -9.47 -4.50
C GLY A 435 -2.38 -9.73 -4.70
N ARG A 436 -3.00 -9.03 -5.64
CA ARG A 436 -4.41 -9.21 -5.97
C ARG A 436 -4.67 -10.55 -6.66
N GLU A 437 -3.84 -10.94 -7.62
CA GLU A 437 -3.99 -12.21 -8.34
C GLU A 437 -3.86 -13.40 -7.38
N PHE A 438 -2.92 -13.37 -6.44
CA PHE A 438 -2.82 -14.41 -5.41
C PHE A 438 -4.06 -14.45 -4.52
N ALA A 439 -4.53 -13.29 -4.06
CA ALA A 439 -5.73 -13.20 -3.25
C ALA A 439 -6.95 -13.82 -3.94
N GLU A 440 -7.16 -13.48 -5.21
CA GLU A 440 -8.26 -13.98 -6.03
C GLU A 440 -8.18 -15.49 -6.27
N ARG A 441 -7.00 -16.00 -6.68
CA ARG A 441 -6.77 -17.42 -6.97
C ARG A 441 -6.91 -18.28 -5.71
N LEU A 442 -6.32 -17.87 -4.59
CA LEU A 442 -6.46 -18.57 -3.31
C LEU A 442 -7.91 -18.62 -2.83
N ALA A 443 -8.66 -17.53 -3.02
CA ALA A 443 -10.08 -17.49 -2.64
C ALA A 443 -10.93 -18.49 -3.42
N GLN A 444 -10.62 -18.79 -4.68
CA GLN A 444 -11.31 -19.82 -5.49
C GLN A 444 -11.24 -21.20 -4.84
N TYR A 445 -10.19 -21.48 -4.11
CA TYR A 445 -9.96 -22.73 -3.37
C TYR A 445 -10.27 -22.60 -1.86
N ARG A 446 -10.89 -21.48 -1.42
CA ARG A 446 -11.17 -21.21 -0.01
C ARG A 446 -9.91 -21.25 0.86
N MET A 447 -8.82 -20.73 0.35
CA MET A 447 -7.53 -20.64 1.04
C MET A 447 -7.25 -19.21 1.50
N VAL A 448 -6.75 -19.07 2.73
CA VAL A 448 -6.31 -17.79 3.29
C VAL A 448 -4.87 -17.47 2.89
N ALA A 449 -4.48 -16.21 2.97
CA ALA A 449 -3.12 -15.78 2.72
C ALA A 449 -2.58 -14.88 3.84
N ILE A 450 -1.26 -14.97 4.04
CA ILE A 450 -0.44 -14.03 4.78
C ILE A 450 0.64 -13.57 3.81
N PHE A 451 0.80 -12.26 3.62
CA PHE A 451 1.84 -11.71 2.74
C PHE A 451 3.01 -11.17 3.56
N HIS A 452 4.22 -11.59 3.20
CA HIS A 452 5.49 -11.14 3.76
C HIS A 452 6.40 -10.55 2.68
N GLY A 453 7.42 -9.77 3.07
CA GLY A 453 8.23 -9.05 2.10
C GLY A 453 7.38 -8.33 1.04
N CYS A 454 6.25 -7.76 1.44
CA CYS A 454 5.14 -7.36 0.57
C CYS A 454 4.83 -5.87 0.66
N PRO A 455 4.11 -5.29 -0.32
CA PRO A 455 3.53 -3.95 -0.20
C PRO A 455 2.55 -3.84 0.98
N VAL A 456 2.35 -2.61 1.48
CA VAL A 456 1.27 -2.32 2.44
C VAL A 456 -0.10 -2.68 1.86
N PRO A 457 -1.09 -3.03 2.68
CA PRO A 457 -2.37 -3.60 2.19
C PRO A 457 -3.20 -2.68 1.31
N VAL A 458 -3.11 -1.36 1.45
CA VAL A 458 -3.80 -0.31 0.67
C VAL A 458 -5.27 -0.64 0.34
N GLY A 459 -5.97 -1.32 1.27
CA GLY A 459 -7.37 -1.68 1.13
C GLY A 459 -7.64 -3.04 0.45
N LEU A 460 -6.61 -3.79 0.02
CA LEU A 460 -6.80 -5.12 -0.59
C LEU A 460 -7.55 -6.09 0.33
N ASN A 461 -7.36 -5.99 1.64
CA ASN A 461 -8.06 -6.75 2.66
C ASN A 461 -9.58 -6.51 2.73
N ARG A 462 -10.10 -5.42 2.15
CA ARG A 462 -11.54 -5.22 1.92
C ARG A 462 -12.02 -5.98 0.70
N THR A 463 -11.29 -5.86 -0.40
CA THR A 463 -11.66 -6.47 -1.68
C THR A 463 -11.55 -7.99 -1.64
N TYR A 464 -10.51 -8.48 -0.94
CA TYR A 464 -10.20 -9.90 -0.75
C TYR A 464 -9.86 -10.18 0.72
N PRO A 465 -10.86 -10.35 1.60
CA PRO A 465 -10.65 -10.55 3.04
C PRO A 465 -9.98 -11.88 3.40
N ASN A 466 -9.76 -12.77 2.44
CA ASN A 466 -8.95 -13.97 2.62
C ASN A 466 -7.44 -13.68 2.75
N VAL A 467 -6.96 -12.48 2.39
CA VAL A 467 -5.61 -12.03 2.76
C VAL A 467 -5.72 -11.39 4.14
N MET A 468 -5.33 -12.14 5.16
CA MET A 468 -5.61 -11.82 6.55
C MET A 468 -4.57 -10.90 7.17
N ASN A 469 -3.30 -11.04 6.79
CA ASN A 469 -2.19 -10.26 7.30
C ASN A 469 -1.18 -9.90 6.22
N TYR A 470 -0.44 -8.81 6.48
CA TYR A 470 0.63 -8.30 5.64
C TYR A 470 1.78 -7.89 6.55
N GLU A 471 2.99 -8.36 6.28
CA GLU A 471 4.14 -7.83 7.00
C GLU A 471 4.29 -6.33 6.70
N ALA A 472 4.84 -5.97 5.56
CA ALA A 472 5.03 -4.59 5.11
C ALA A 472 5.46 -3.62 6.24
N VAL A 473 6.29 -4.11 7.13
CA VAL A 473 6.82 -3.43 8.31
C VAL A 473 8.10 -4.16 8.75
N ARG A 474 8.98 -3.46 9.40
CA ARG A 474 10.14 -4.09 10.00
C ARG A 474 9.73 -4.84 11.27
N GLY A 475 9.37 -6.11 11.12
CA GLY A 475 8.85 -6.96 12.18
C GLY A 475 9.87 -7.26 13.29
N ALA A 476 9.37 -7.76 14.43
CA ALA A 476 10.23 -8.08 15.57
C ALA A 476 11.27 -9.19 15.26
N GLU A 477 11.05 -10.02 14.24
CA GLU A 477 12.02 -11.00 13.76
C GLU A 477 13.35 -10.37 13.29
N CYS A 478 13.35 -9.10 12.87
CA CYS A 478 14.55 -8.37 12.50
C CYS A 478 15.58 -8.30 13.65
N ASN A 479 15.18 -8.49 14.91
CA ASN A 479 16.10 -8.60 16.06
C ASN A 479 17.05 -9.81 15.97
N PHE A 480 16.79 -10.77 15.08
CA PHE A 480 17.72 -11.88 14.85
C PHE A 480 19.04 -11.46 14.20
N TRP A 481 19.00 -10.43 13.37
CA TRP A 481 20.14 -9.99 12.56
C TRP A 481 20.43 -8.50 12.65
N GLU A 482 19.57 -7.72 13.33
CA GLU A 482 19.71 -6.27 13.44
C GLU A 482 19.39 -5.76 14.85
N LYS A 483 19.79 -4.51 15.13
CA LYS A 483 19.48 -3.80 16.38
C LYS A 483 18.66 -2.54 16.15
N THR A 484 17.89 -2.50 15.05
CA THR A 484 17.12 -1.33 14.64
C THR A 484 15.72 -1.31 15.24
N ILE A 485 15.23 -2.44 15.72
CA ILE A 485 13.95 -2.54 16.41
C ILE A 485 14.13 -2.13 17.85
N THR A 486 13.89 -0.87 18.14
CA THR A 486 14.04 -0.25 19.46
C THR A 486 12.69 -0.12 20.16
N PRO A 487 12.65 0.09 21.49
CA PRO A 487 11.41 0.41 22.20
C PRO A 487 10.69 1.64 21.62
N GLU A 488 11.43 2.62 21.13
CA GLU A 488 10.90 3.78 20.43
C GLU A 488 10.18 3.41 19.13
N TYR A 489 10.75 2.50 18.36
CA TYR A 489 10.13 1.98 17.15
C TYR A 489 8.79 1.32 17.47
N HIS A 490 8.73 0.44 18.50
CA HIS A 490 7.50 -0.22 18.93
C HIS A 490 6.38 0.73 19.33
N THR A 491 6.73 1.90 19.86
CA THR A 491 5.74 2.90 20.30
C THR A 491 5.30 3.84 19.20
N ARG A 492 5.95 3.84 18.04
CA ARG A 492 5.69 4.77 16.93
C ARG A 492 5.00 4.12 15.73
N PHE A 493 5.52 2.97 15.27
CA PHE A 493 5.04 2.38 14.03
C PHE A 493 3.55 2.06 14.02
N PRO A 494 2.89 1.65 15.14
CA PRO A 494 1.46 1.32 15.10
C PRO A 494 0.58 2.50 14.70
N PHE A 495 0.98 3.72 15.08
CA PHE A 495 0.24 4.95 14.73
C PHE A 495 0.41 5.37 13.27
N ILE A 496 1.20 4.66 12.52
CA ILE A 496 1.54 4.97 11.12
C ILE A 496 1.24 3.76 10.25
N ARG A 497 1.94 2.64 10.42
CA ARG A 497 1.81 1.46 9.59
C ARG A 497 0.40 0.83 9.65
N SER A 498 -0.20 0.76 10.85
CA SER A 498 -1.53 0.16 11.02
C SER A 498 -2.66 0.93 10.32
N LEU A 499 -2.41 2.20 9.93
CA LEU A 499 -3.36 2.99 9.14
C LEU A 499 -3.55 2.45 7.72
N ALA A 500 -2.56 1.72 7.18
CA ALA A 500 -2.65 1.09 5.87
C ALA A 500 -3.47 -0.23 5.90
N GLY A 501 -3.73 -0.78 7.09
CA GLY A 501 -4.48 -2.03 7.27
C GLY A 501 -3.76 -3.05 8.16
N PRO A 502 -4.24 -4.31 8.21
CA PRO A 502 -3.71 -5.34 9.10
C PRO A 502 -2.21 -5.58 8.89
N GLU A 503 -1.53 -5.98 9.96
CA GLU A 503 -0.09 -6.22 9.95
C GLU A 503 0.28 -7.53 10.62
N ASP A 504 1.31 -8.20 10.11
CA ASP A 504 2.00 -9.32 10.74
C ASP A 504 3.36 -8.83 11.26
N TYR A 505 3.36 -8.37 12.50
CA TYR A 505 4.53 -7.79 13.15
C TYR A 505 5.51 -8.83 13.71
N THR A 506 5.16 -10.10 13.65
CA THR A 506 5.93 -11.20 14.24
C THR A 506 6.28 -10.97 15.73
N PRO A 507 5.30 -10.64 16.61
CA PRO A 507 5.57 -10.37 18.02
C PRO A 507 5.91 -11.63 18.79
N GLY A 508 6.45 -11.47 20.00
CA GLY A 508 6.51 -12.53 21.01
C GLY A 508 7.72 -13.45 20.96
N GLY A 509 8.70 -13.22 20.09
CA GLY A 509 9.97 -13.92 20.15
C GLY A 509 10.80 -13.50 21.36
N MET A 510 10.47 -14.07 22.49
CA MET A 510 11.23 -13.87 23.74
C MET A 510 12.55 -14.61 23.63
N ARG A 511 13.52 -13.99 22.98
CA ARG A 511 14.90 -14.46 23.01
C ARG A 511 15.72 -13.58 23.91
N ASN A 512 16.17 -14.18 24.98
CA ASN A 512 17.17 -13.62 25.86
C ASN A 512 18.58 -13.99 25.39
#